data_85a00a1e2703fc7ee6c6aa47ea64647f
#
_entry.id   85a00a1e2703fc7ee6c6aa47ea64647f
#
_cell.length_a   1.000
_cell.length_b   1.000
_cell.length_c   1.000
_cell.angle_alpha   90.00
_cell.angle_beta   90.00
_cell.angle_gamma   90.00
#
_symmetry.space_group_name_H-M   'P 1'
#
loop_
_entity.id
_entity.type
_entity.pdbx_description
1 polymer ?
#
loop_
_entity_poly.entity_id
_entity_poly.type
_entity_poly.pdbx_seq_one_letter_code
_entity_poly.pdbx_strand_id
1 'polypeptide(L)'
;MLRSILLTVALSACVTCLASWSIDTDRSTPDKHGLFEIREEARHFIAQENAKGRDQWDVLDPNAKVLVPRCAVPLQAQWTPKSLGRSLPSVMVICTAAAPNAVMRRWDVHVPVRQKSARP
;
A
#
# COMPACT_ATOMS: atom_id res chain seq x y z
N MET A 1 33.29 52.24 -32.25
CA MET A 1 33.67 51.11 -31.41
C MET A 1 32.45 50.21 -31.25
N LEU A 2 32.47 49.12 -31.95
CA LEU A 2 31.41 48.15 -31.86
C LEU A 2 31.62 47.22 -30.66
N ARG A 3 30.74 47.30 -29.72
CA ARG A 3 30.74 46.35 -28.65
C ARG A 3 29.79 45.23 -29.06
N SER A 4 30.35 44.10 -29.34
CA SER A 4 29.58 42.89 -29.55
C SER A 4 28.95 42.48 -28.23
N ILE A 5 27.65 42.64 -28.14
CA ILE A 5 26.89 42.07 -27.06
C ILE A 5 26.64 40.61 -27.44
N LEU A 6 27.40 39.74 -26.82
CA LEU A 6 27.12 38.31 -26.89
C LEU A 6 25.87 38.06 -26.08
N LEU A 7 24.76 37.92 -26.79
CA LEU A 7 23.56 37.34 -26.22
C LEU A 7 23.82 35.86 -26.06
N THR A 8 24.18 35.46 -24.88
CA THR A 8 24.08 34.03 -24.54
C THR A 8 22.62 33.69 -24.36
N VAL A 9 22.06 33.13 -25.39
CA VAL A 9 20.77 32.49 -25.27
C VAL A 9 21.00 31.23 -24.43
N ALA A 10 20.65 31.30 -23.18
CA ALA A 10 20.55 30.13 -22.37
C ALA A 10 19.41 29.29 -22.94
N LEU A 11 19.75 28.28 -23.69
CA LEU A 11 18.79 27.21 -23.99
C LEU A 11 18.47 26.54 -22.69
N SER A 12 17.37 26.94 -22.14
CA SER A 12 16.71 26.16 -21.12
C SER A 12 16.26 24.86 -21.79
N ALA A 13 17.04 23.83 -21.63
CA ALA A 13 16.63 22.51 -21.99
C ALA A 13 15.45 22.16 -21.08
N CYS A 14 14.25 22.29 -21.61
CA CYS A 14 13.10 21.64 -21.02
C CYS A 14 13.40 20.16 -21.02
N VAL A 15 13.85 19.67 -19.88
CA VAL A 15 13.82 18.26 -19.62
C VAL A 15 12.34 17.90 -19.60
N THR A 16 11.86 17.43 -20.73
CA THR A 16 10.55 16.80 -20.78
C THR A 16 10.62 15.65 -19.80
N CYS A 17 10.05 15.86 -18.63
CA CYS A 17 9.75 14.75 -17.76
C CYS A 17 8.84 13.81 -18.54
N LEU A 18 9.43 12.78 -19.10
CA LEU A 18 8.68 11.65 -19.55
C LEU A 18 8.06 11.05 -18.29
N ALA A 19 6.84 11.49 -18.00
CA ALA A 19 6.03 10.83 -17.01
C ALA A 19 5.86 9.41 -17.53
N SER A 20 6.62 8.48 -16.98
CA SER A 20 6.37 7.07 -17.26
C SER A 20 5.01 6.77 -16.66
N TRP A 21 4.07 6.53 -17.53
CA TRP A 21 2.72 6.11 -17.18
C TRP A 21 2.74 4.65 -16.76
N SER A 22 3.51 4.32 -15.76
CA SER A 22 3.34 3.04 -15.10
C SER A 22 2.18 3.20 -14.14
N ILE A 23 1.13 2.43 -14.36
CA ILE A 23 0.05 2.31 -13.41
C ILE A 23 0.64 1.66 -12.17
N ASP A 24 0.94 2.48 -11.18
CA ASP A 24 1.40 2.01 -9.89
C ASP A 24 0.20 1.49 -9.11
N THR A 25 -0.05 0.18 -9.24
CA THR A 25 -1.16 -0.48 -8.54
C THR A 25 -0.94 -0.58 -7.04
N ASP A 26 0.27 -0.27 -6.55
CA ASP A 26 0.55 -0.27 -5.12
C ASP A 26 0.03 0.99 -4.43
N ARG A 27 -0.21 2.05 -5.19
CA ARG A 27 -0.67 3.31 -4.64
C ARG A 27 -2.16 3.48 -4.78
N SER A 28 -2.75 4.09 -3.75
CA SER A 28 -4.15 4.45 -3.80
C SER A 28 -4.39 5.59 -4.76
N THR A 29 -5.50 5.50 -5.48
CA THR A 29 -6.05 6.58 -6.31
C THR A 29 -7.24 7.20 -5.58
N PRO A 30 -7.82 8.32 -6.04
CA PRO A 30 -8.96 8.93 -5.36
C PRO A 30 -10.16 8.02 -5.15
N ASP A 31 -10.34 7.01 -6.01
CA ASP A 31 -11.50 6.10 -5.97
C ASP A 31 -11.15 4.68 -5.52
N LYS A 32 -9.85 4.36 -5.36
CA LYS A 32 -9.41 3.00 -5.04
C LYS A 32 -8.26 2.99 -4.04
N HIS A 33 -8.25 2.00 -3.17
CA HIS A 33 -7.11 1.68 -2.34
C HIS A 33 -6.20 0.68 -3.04
N GLY A 34 -4.91 1.01 -3.10
CA GLY A 34 -3.89 0.08 -3.56
C GLY A 34 -3.31 -0.74 -2.41
N LEU A 35 -2.46 -1.68 -2.77
CA LEU A 35 -1.82 -2.58 -1.82
C LEU A 35 -0.95 -1.83 -0.79
N PHE A 36 -0.38 -0.70 -1.17
CA PHE A 36 0.48 0.07 -0.27
C PHE A 36 -0.26 0.46 1.03
N GLU A 37 -1.43 1.08 0.93
CA GLU A 37 -2.20 1.49 2.11
C GLU A 37 -2.70 0.30 2.91
N ILE A 38 -3.11 -0.76 2.24
CA ILE A 38 -3.56 -1.99 2.87
C ILE A 38 -2.41 -2.62 3.67
N ARG A 39 -1.23 -2.66 3.08
CA ARG A 39 -0.04 -3.21 3.72
C ARG A 39 0.42 -2.34 4.90
N GLU A 40 0.33 -1.02 4.78
CA GLU A 40 0.65 -0.11 5.88
C GLU A 40 -0.29 -0.32 7.07
N GLU A 41 -1.56 -0.55 6.82
CA GLU A 41 -2.52 -0.88 7.88
C GLU A 41 -2.17 -2.21 8.55
N ALA A 42 -1.79 -3.21 7.77
CA ALA A 42 -1.33 -4.49 8.30
C ALA A 42 -0.06 -4.33 9.13
N ARG A 43 0.88 -3.51 8.70
CA ARG A 43 2.12 -3.22 9.44
C ARG A 43 1.84 -2.51 10.76
N HIS A 44 0.92 -1.57 10.75
CA HIS A 44 0.52 -0.87 11.95
C HIS A 44 -0.09 -1.84 12.98
N PHE A 45 -0.97 -2.71 12.52
CA PHE A 45 -1.55 -3.75 13.36
C PHE A 45 -0.47 -4.69 13.93
N ILE A 46 0.45 -5.15 13.09
CA ILE A 46 1.52 -6.05 13.50
C ILE A 46 2.47 -5.37 14.49
N ALA A 47 2.76 -4.09 14.31
CA ALA A 47 3.58 -3.36 15.27
C ALA A 47 2.93 -3.33 16.65
N GLN A 48 1.62 -3.17 16.73
CA GLN A 48 0.88 -3.22 17.99
C GLN A 48 0.91 -4.63 18.60
N GLU A 49 0.75 -5.65 17.79
CA GLU A 49 0.81 -7.05 18.26
C GLU A 49 2.21 -7.42 18.74
N ASN A 50 3.25 -6.99 18.02
CA ASN A 50 4.63 -7.22 18.44
C ASN A 50 4.96 -6.56 19.77
N ALA A 51 4.35 -5.41 20.07
CA ALA A 51 4.54 -4.71 21.33
C ALA A 51 3.87 -5.41 22.50
N LYS A 52 2.81 -6.18 22.25
CA LYS A 52 2.04 -6.87 23.30
C LYS A 52 2.56 -8.28 23.60
N GLY A 53 3.08 -8.95 22.58
CA GLY A 53 3.33 -10.38 22.62
C GLY A 53 4.79 -10.77 22.68
N ARG A 54 5.00 -12.06 22.90
CA ARG A 54 6.33 -12.67 22.83
C ARG A 54 6.75 -12.97 21.40
N ASP A 55 5.77 -13.26 20.56
CA ASP A 55 6.01 -13.56 19.15
C ASP A 55 6.23 -12.27 18.39
N GLN A 56 7.20 -12.29 17.51
CA GLN A 56 7.50 -11.18 16.63
C GLN A 56 7.17 -11.58 15.19
N TRP A 57 6.50 -10.70 14.49
CA TRP A 57 5.99 -10.95 13.16
C TRP A 57 6.50 -9.94 12.15
N ASP A 58 6.69 -10.40 10.92
CA ASP A 58 6.99 -9.57 9.77
C ASP A 58 5.84 -9.64 8.77
N VAL A 59 5.49 -8.50 8.21
CA VAL A 59 4.54 -8.44 7.11
C VAL A 59 5.27 -8.78 5.82
N LEU A 60 4.74 -9.74 5.09
CA LEU A 60 5.28 -10.15 3.80
C LEU A 60 4.69 -9.30 2.67
N ASP A 61 5.43 -9.20 1.58
CA ASP A 61 4.93 -8.57 0.36
C ASP A 61 4.23 -9.62 -0.49
N PRO A 62 2.89 -9.57 -0.58
CA PRO A 62 2.20 -10.48 -1.49
C PRO A 62 2.50 -10.08 -2.93
N ASN A 63 2.78 -11.08 -3.77
CA ASN A 63 2.98 -10.89 -5.21
C ASN A 63 1.65 -10.67 -5.94
N ALA A 64 0.69 -10.06 -5.28
CA ALA A 64 -0.62 -9.84 -5.85
C ALA A 64 -0.86 -8.35 -6.07
N LYS A 65 -1.36 -8.04 -7.24
CA LYS A 65 -1.89 -6.70 -7.49
C LYS A 65 -3.27 -6.62 -6.89
N VAL A 66 -3.42 -5.77 -5.89
CA VAL A 66 -4.70 -5.56 -5.21
C VAL A 66 -5.17 -4.14 -5.48
N LEU A 67 -6.37 -4.04 -5.98
CA LEU A 67 -7.02 -2.76 -6.23
C LEU A 67 -8.48 -2.90 -5.83
N VAL A 68 -8.87 -2.24 -4.77
CA VAL A 68 -10.20 -2.32 -4.18
C VAL A 68 -10.84 -0.95 -4.11
N PRO A 69 -12.17 -0.86 -4.07
CA PRO A 69 -12.84 0.42 -3.91
C PRO A 69 -12.37 1.15 -2.65
N ARG A 70 -12.23 2.48 -2.73
CA ARG A 70 -11.82 3.27 -1.57
C ARG A 70 -12.82 3.07 -0.43
N CYS A 71 -12.28 2.92 0.76
CA CYS A 71 -13.08 2.79 1.96
C CYS A 71 -13.55 4.16 2.44
N ALA A 72 -14.83 4.28 2.74
CA ALA A 72 -15.42 5.51 3.27
C ALA A 72 -15.21 5.67 4.78
N VAL A 73 -14.78 4.60 5.45
CA VAL A 73 -14.49 4.57 6.88
C VAL A 73 -13.05 4.11 7.09
N PRO A 74 -12.46 4.34 8.26
CA PRO A 74 -11.10 3.85 8.52
C PRO A 74 -10.99 2.34 8.33
N LEU A 75 -9.89 1.90 7.72
CA LEU A 75 -9.60 0.49 7.58
C LEU A 75 -9.42 -0.16 8.95
N GLN A 76 -9.85 -1.40 9.06
CA GLN A 76 -9.68 -2.21 10.25
C GLN A 76 -8.74 -3.38 9.94
N ALA A 77 -7.94 -3.77 10.91
CA ALA A 77 -7.06 -4.93 10.76
C ALA A 77 -7.24 -5.87 11.93
N GLN A 78 -7.23 -7.16 11.62
CA GLN A 78 -7.31 -8.22 12.62
C GLN A 78 -6.60 -9.46 12.10
N TRP A 79 -6.32 -10.39 12.99
CA TRP A 79 -5.84 -11.69 12.59
C TRP A 79 -6.90 -12.41 11.76
N THR A 80 -6.45 -13.07 10.70
CA THR A 80 -7.36 -13.91 9.91
C THR A 80 -7.80 -15.10 10.75
N PRO A 81 -9.12 -15.35 10.85
CA PRO A 81 -9.62 -16.50 11.61
C PRO A 81 -9.10 -17.82 11.05
N LYS A 82 -8.70 -18.73 11.93
CA LYS A 82 -8.24 -20.07 11.54
C LYS A 82 -9.30 -20.86 10.81
N SER A 83 -10.58 -20.57 11.06
CA SER A 83 -11.71 -21.19 10.41
C SER A 83 -11.78 -21.00 8.90
N LEU A 84 -11.04 -20.03 8.36
CA LEU A 84 -10.98 -19.81 6.91
C LEU A 84 -10.00 -20.75 6.18
N GLY A 85 -9.40 -21.70 6.89
CA GLY A 85 -8.59 -22.76 6.29
C GLY A 85 -7.30 -22.32 5.61
N ARG A 86 -6.80 -21.14 5.93
CA ARG A 86 -5.54 -20.66 5.36
C ARG A 86 -4.36 -21.33 6.03
N SER A 87 -3.41 -21.80 5.24
CA SER A 87 -2.22 -22.51 5.72
C SER A 87 -1.19 -21.59 6.37
N LEU A 88 -1.18 -20.32 6.05
CA LEU A 88 -0.25 -19.34 6.58
C LEU A 88 -0.98 -18.29 7.40
N PRO A 89 -0.37 -17.81 8.51
CA PRO A 89 -0.95 -16.71 9.25
C PRO A 89 -1.01 -15.46 8.37
N SER A 90 -2.08 -14.73 8.52
CA SER A 90 -2.26 -13.48 7.78
C SER A 90 -3.07 -12.48 8.61
N VAL A 91 -2.89 -11.21 8.25
CA VAL A 91 -3.71 -10.11 8.77
C VAL A 91 -4.78 -9.80 7.76
N MET A 92 -6.01 -9.76 8.22
CA MET A 92 -7.14 -9.38 7.39
C MET A 92 -7.39 -7.89 7.54
N VAL A 93 -7.22 -7.14 6.46
CA VAL A 93 -7.53 -5.71 6.40
C VAL A 93 -8.92 -5.55 5.82
N ILE A 94 -9.80 -4.90 6.55
CA ILE A 94 -11.23 -4.89 6.28
C ILE A 94 -11.72 -3.47 6.03
N CYS A 95 -12.49 -3.31 4.97
CA CYS A 95 -13.34 -2.16 4.76
C CYS A 95 -14.79 -2.54 5.02
N THR A 96 -15.42 -1.95 6.00
CA THR A 96 -16.81 -2.23 6.33
C THR A 96 -17.80 -1.40 5.53
N ALA A 97 -17.34 -0.31 4.92
CA ALA A 97 -18.18 0.55 4.09
C ALA A 97 -17.33 1.21 3.01
N ALA A 98 -17.41 0.68 1.80
CA ALA A 98 -16.76 1.29 0.64
C ALA A 98 -17.49 2.58 0.22
N ALA A 99 -16.84 3.37 -0.64
CA ALA A 99 -17.40 4.60 -1.15
C ALA A 99 -18.77 4.35 -1.82
N PRO A 100 -19.69 5.34 -1.76
CA PRO A 100 -21.10 5.13 -2.14
C PRO A 100 -21.32 4.60 -3.55
N ASN A 101 -20.44 4.92 -4.49
CA ASN A 101 -20.56 4.47 -5.89
C ASN A 101 -19.80 3.19 -6.20
N ALA A 102 -19.27 2.53 -5.18
CA ALA A 102 -18.52 1.29 -5.38
C ALA A 102 -19.46 0.12 -5.62
N VAL A 103 -19.04 -0.78 -6.53
CA VAL A 103 -19.78 -2.02 -6.80
C VAL A 103 -19.78 -2.93 -5.57
N MET A 104 -18.67 -2.98 -4.86
CA MET A 104 -18.52 -3.70 -3.60
C MET A 104 -18.71 -2.76 -2.42
N ARG A 105 -19.62 -3.09 -1.52
CA ARG A 105 -19.86 -2.28 -0.31
C ARG A 105 -18.92 -2.63 0.84
N ARG A 106 -18.40 -3.84 0.83
CA ARG A 106 -17.46 -4.35 1.84
C ARG A 106 -16.41 -5.18 1.14
N TRP A 107 -15.20 -5.13 1.68
CA TRP A 107 -14.14 -5.99 1.17
C TRP A 107 -13.15 -6.29 2.29
N ASP A 108 -12.40 -7.36 2.11
CA ASP A 108 -11.28 -7.72 2.95
C ASP A 108 -10.11 -8.18 2.07
N VAL A 109 -8.91 -7.89 2.55
CA VAL A 109 -7.68 -8.32 1.90
C VAL A 109 -6.80 -8.99 2.94
N HIS A 110 -6.28 -10.15 2.61
CA HIS A 110 -5.41 -10.91 3.49
C HIS A 110 -3.95 -10.60 3.17
N VAL A 111 -3.23 -10.08 4.15
CA VAL A 111 -1.82 -9.77 4.04
C VAL A 111 -1.04 -10.84 4.79
N PRO A 112 -0.23 -11.65 4.09
CA PRO A 112 0.51 -12.72 4.75
C PRO A 112 1.56 -12.15 5.70
N VAL A 113 1.78 -12.85 6.81
CA VAL A 113 2.80 -12.53 7.79
C VAL A 113 3.62 -13.76 8.09
N ARG A 114 4.82 -13.53 8.59
CA ARG A 114 5.73 -14.59 8.98
C ARG A 114 6.26 -14.31 10.37
N GLN A 115 6.31 -15.34 11.21
CA GLN A 115 6.96 -15.23 12.50
C GLN A 115 8.47 -15.07 12.28
N LYS A 116 9.06 -14.06 12.94
CA LYS A 116 10.51 -13.91 12.93
C LYS A 116 11.11 -15.11 13.63
N SER A 117 12.09 -15.74 12.99
CA SER A 117 12.77 -16.85 13.61
C SER A 117 13.41 -16.38 14.89
N ALA A 118 13.05 -17.05 16.00
CA ALA A 118 13.80 -16.90 17.24
C ALA A 118 15.23 -17.34 16.94
N ARG A 119 16.17 -16.46 17.10
CA ARG A 119 17.56 -16.85 17.00
C ARG A 119 17.90 -17.76 18.16
N PRO A 120 18.59 -18.86 17.89
CA PRO A 120 19.15 -19.66 18.97
C PRO A 120 20.19 -18.86 19.76
#